data_1f67dd5cd84ed16ec5c5d8888df29dc0
#
_entry.id   1f67dd5cd84ed16ec5c5d8888df29dc0
#
_cell.length_a   1.000
_cell.length_b   1.000
_cell.length_c   1.000
_cell.angle_alpha   90.00
_cell.angle_beta   90.00
_cell.angle_gamma   90.00
#
_symmetry.space_group_name_H-M   'P 1'
#
loop_
_entity.id
_entity.type
_entity.pdbx_description
1 polymer ?
#
loop_
_entity_poly.entity_id
_entity_poly.type
_entity_poly.pdbx_seq_one_letter_code
_entity_poly.pdbx_strand_id
1 'polypeptide(L)'
;MTRKTLLLIACLMGIVTTTFAQTLNRCAWMKGLPDAVPVCQLTIPATHDSGALLGGEALQTQDITIREQLEAGVRGFDIRLQACDNGKLGVYHSVQFQDIYWETDVLPTFLDFLKKN
;
A
#
# COMPACT_ATOMS: atom_id res chain seq x y z
N MET A 1 -8.80 19.80 -50.38
CA MET A 1 -8.62 20.17 -48.96
C MET A 1 -7.61 21.32 -48.91
N THR A 2 -7.97 22.47 -48.38
CA THR A 2 -7.09 23.65 -48.39
C THR A 2 -6.05 23.54 -47.28
N ARG A 3 -4.87 24.17 -47.47
CA ARG A 3 -3.76 24.18 -46.48
C ARG A 3 -4.22 24.67 -45.08
N LYS A 4 -5.23 25.56 -45.04
CA LYS A 4 -5.86 26.06 -43.81
C LYS A 4 -6.69 24.99 -43.10
N THR A 5 -7.38 24.10 -43.81
CA THR A 5 -8.17 23.00 -43.24
C THR A 5 -7.26 21.93 -42.64
N LEU A 6 -6.09 21.68 -43.25
CA LEU A 6 -5.10 20.73 -42.75
C LEU A 6 -4.45 21.22 -41.42
N LEU A 7 -4.17 22.52 -41.31
CA LEU A 7 -3.64 23.16 -40.09
C LEU A 7 -4.65 23.15 -38.94
N LEU A 8 -5.95 23.35 -39.24
CA LEU A 8 -7.01 23.27 -38.21
C LEU A 8 -7.17 21.85 -37.66
N ILE A 9 -7.09 20.82 -38.50
CA ILE A 9 -7.17 19.42 -38.11
C ILE A 9 -5.93 19.03 -37.27
N ALA A 10 -4.74 19.50 -37.64
CA ALA A 10 -3.52 19.27 -36.86
C ALA A 10 -3.55 19.97 -35.49
N CYS A 11 -4.12 21.17 -35.37
CA CYS A 11 -4.33 21.83 -34.07
C CYS A 11 -5.39 21.12 -33.22
N LEU A 12 -6.48 20.61 -33.81
CA LEU A 12 -7.48 19.84 -33.04
C LEU A 12 -6.94 18.50 -32.55
N MET A 13 -6.07 17.82 -33.31
CA MET A 13 -5.42 16.57 -32.84
C MET A 13 -4.35 16.82 -31.78
N GLY A 14 -3.75 17.99 -31.73
CA GLY A 14 -2.76 18.36 -30.69
C GLY A 14 -3.35 18.62 -29.31
N ILE A 15 -4.66 18.85 -29.21
CA ILE A 15 -5.32 19.19 -27.92
C ILE A 15 -5.82 17.96 -27.16
N VAL A 16 -5.85 16.78 -27.79
CA VAL A 16 -6.47 15.57 -27.18
C VAL A 16 -5.46 14.71 -26.38
N THR A 17 -4.20 15.08 -26.27
CA THR A 17 -3.18 14.26 -25.59
C THR A 17 -2.57 14.87 -24.32
N THR A 18 -3.24 15.81 -23.66
CA THR A 18 -2.95 16.03 -22.25
C THR A 18 -3.73 15.02 -21.42
N THR A 19 -3.32 13.75 -21.49
CA THR A 19 -3.61 12.82 -20.41
C THR A 19 -2.97 13.43 -19.16
N PHE A 20 -3.79 14.03 -18.31
CA PHE A 20 -3.40 14.31 -16.94
C PHE A 20 -3.04 12.96 -16.33
N ALA A 21 -1.77 12.64 -16.28
CA ALA A 21 -1.28 11.60 -15.38
C ALA A 21 -1.58 12.13 -13.97
N GLN A 22 -2.76 11.79 -13.47
CA GLN A 22 -3.13 12.06 -12.09
C GLN A 22 -2.10 11.29 -11.24
N THR A 23 -1.21 12.02 -10.57
CA THR A 23 -0.25 11.40 -9.66
C THR A 23 -1.06 10.67 -8.60
N LEU A 24 -1.07 9.33 -8.68
CA LEU A 24 -1.79 8.50 -7.73
C LEU A 24 -1.23 8.76 -6.32
N ASN A 25 -2.05 9.31 -5.44
CA ASN A 25 -1.69 9.39 -4.03
C ASN A 25 -1.74 7.99 -3.42
N ARG A 26 -0.58 7.33 -3.34
CA ARG A 26 -0.46 5.96 -2.82
C ARG A 26 -0.96 5.82 -1.39
N CYS A 27 -0.81 6.85 -0.57
CA CYS A 27 -1.30 6.82 0.81
C CYS A 27 -2.83 6.83 0.91
N ALA A 28 -3.54 7.39 -0.08
CA ALA A 28 -4.98 7.58 -0.04
C ALA A 28 -5.72 7.03 -1.27
N TRP A 29 -5.12 6.10 -2.01
CA TRP A 29 -5.68 5.60 -3.27
C TRP A 29 -7.07 4.97 -3.11
N MET A 30 -7.36 4.37 -1.95
CA MET A 30 -8.67 3.77 -1.69
C MET A 30 -9.80 4.80 -1.61
N LYS A 31 -9.51 6.07 -1.28
CA LYS A 31 -10.52 7.14 -1.29
C LYS A 31 -11.10 7.41 -2.68
N GLY A 32 -10.41 6.99 -3.74
CA GLY A 32 -10.90 7.09 -5.11
C GLY A 32 -11.84 5.95 -5.53
N LEU A 33 -12.04 4.94 -4.68
CA LEU A 33 -12.92 3.83 -4.95
C LEU A 33 -14.36 4.17 -4.54
N PRO A 34 -15.38 3.78 -5.34
CA PRO A 34 -16.76 3.90 -4.92
C PRO A 34 -17.05 2.99 -3.71
N ASP A 35 -17.74 3.49 -2.68
CA ASP A 35 -18.06 2.75 -1.45
C ASP A 35 -18.87 1.47 -1.70
N ALA A 36 -19.62 1.43 -2.81
CA ALA A 36 -20.46 0.30 -3.19
C ALA A 36 -19.70 -0.87 -3.83
N VAL A 37 -18.39 -0.73 -4.10
CA VAL A 37 -17.60 -1.81 -4.72
C VAL A 37 -17.31 -2.89 -3.68
N PRO A 38 -17.79 -4.14 -3.88
CA PRO A 38 -17.47 -5.23 -2.98
C PRO A 38 -15.98 -5.54 -2.96
N VAL A 39 -15.42 -5.86 -1.77
CA VAL A 39 -14.00 -6.19 -1.61
C VAL A 39 -13.53 -7.30 -2.54
N CYS A 40 -14.39 -8.28 -2.82
CA CYS A 40 -14.08 -9.39 -3.74
C CYS A 40 -13.88 -8.96 -5.21
N GLN A 41 -14.23 -7.73 -5.58
CA GLN A 41 -14.00 -7.16 -6.91
C GLN A 41 -12.74 -6.28 -6.97
N LEU A 42 -12.04 -6.12 -5.86
CA LEU A 42 -10.82 -5.31 -5.79
C LEU A 42 -9.57 -6.18 -5.90
N THR A 43 -8.58 -5.68 -6.63
CA THR A 43 -7.20 -6.16 -6.55
C THR A 43 -6.44 -5.27 -5.59
N ILE A 44 -6.08 -5.82 -4.43
CA ILE A 44 -5.46 -5.06 -3.33
C ILE A 44 -3.99 -5.46 -3.21
N PRO A 45 -3.04 -4.50 -3.24
CA PRO A 45 -1.64 -4.78 -2.95
C PRO A 45 -1.49 -5.35 -1.54
N ALA A 46 -0.83 -6.50 -1.43
CA ALA A 46 -0.62 -7.19 -0.15
C ALA A 46 0.83 -7.67 -0.02
N THR A 47 1.28 -7.84 1.22
CA THR A 47 2.60 -8.38 1.54
C THR A 47 2.50 -9.65 2.37
N HIS A 48 3.43 -10.57 2.15
CA HIS A 48 3.57 -11.82 2.90
C HIS A 48 4.47 -11.60 4.11
N ASP A 49 4.10 -12.14 5.28
CA ASP A 49 4.85 -11.94 6.54
C ASP A 49 5.25 -10.46 6.73
N SER A 50 4.26 -9.58 6.70
CA SER A 50 4.44 -8.13 6.51
C SER A 50 5.31 -7.45 7.57
N GLY A 51 5.49 -8.06 8.74
CA GLY A 51 6.36 -7.57 9.81
C GLY A 51 7.76 -8.17 9.82
N ALA A 52 8.11 -9.09 8.92
CA ALA A 52 9.35 -9.86 8.98
C ALA A 52 10.55 -9.10 8.38
N LEU A 53 11.13 -8.22 9.18
CA LEU A 53 12.32 -7.40 8.86
C LEU A 53 13.62 -8.03 9.35
N LEU A 54 13.56 -9.04 10.25
CA LEU A 54 14.69 -9.67 10.88
C LEU A 54 14.76 -11.17 10.53
N GLY A 55 15.99 -11.72 10.54
CA GLY A 55 16.22 -13.15 10.32
C GLY A 55 17.05 -13.48 9.07
N GLY A 56 17.60 -12.46 8.39
CA GLY A 56 18.48 -12.60 7.24
C GLY A 56 17.82 -13.33 6.07
N GLU A 57 18.59 -13.88 5.15
CA GLU A 57 18.13 -14.49 3.91
C GLU A 57 17.07 -15.60 4.11
N ALA A 58 17.05 -16.26 5.28
CA ALA A 58 16.15 -17.39 5.51
C ALA A 58 14.75 -16.98 6.03
N LEU A 59 14.65 -15.87 6.76
CA LEU A 59 13.44 -15.48 7.51
C LEU A 59 13.01 -14.03 7.30
N GLN A 60 13.82 -13.20 6.67
CA GLN A 60 13.43 -11.85 6.31
C GLN A 60 12.65 -11.87 4.99
N THR A 61 11.42 -11.37 5.02
CA THR A 61 10.54 -11.29 3.83
C THR A 61 10.25 -9.86 3.40
N GLN A 62 10.60 -8.88 4.24
CA GLN A 62 10.34 -7.47 3.99
C GLN A 62 11.61 -6.63 4.21
N ASP A 63 11.76 -5.58 3.39
CA ASP A 63 12.86 -4.61 3.50
C ASP A 63 12.39 -3.27 4.08
N ILE A 64 11.08 -3.06 4.18
CA ILE A 64 10.46 -1.82 4.66
C ILE A 64 9.43 -2.11 5.74
N THR A 65 9.30 -1.18 6.68
CA THR A 65 8.39 -1.27 7.82
C THR A 65 6.92 -1.31 7.40
N ILE A 66 6.02 -1.74 8.28
CA ILE A 66 4.57 -1.72 8.06
C ILE A 66 4.09 -0.31 7.68
N ARG A 67 4.65 0.75 8.30
CA ARG A 67 4.33 2.14 7.96
C ARG A 67 4.72 2.47 6.52
N GLU A 68 5.93 2.16 6.13
CA GLU A 68 6.42 2.41 4.77
C GLU A 68 5.64 1.61 3.73
N GLN A 69 5.23 0.38 4.05
CA GLN A 69 4.35 -0.43 3.21
C GLN A 69 2.99 0.25 3.01
N LEU A 70 2.36 0.77 4.07
CA LEU A 70 1.12 1.55 3.99
C LEU A 70 1.28 2.79 3.10
N GLU A 71 2.39 3.54 3.26
CA GLU A 71 2.72 4.73 2.48
C GLU A 71 3.03 4.37 1.01
N ALA A 72 3.58 3.20 0.76
CA ALA A 72 3.77 2.65 -0.58
C ALA A 72 2.46 2.21 -1.27
N GLY A 73 1.36 2.09 -0.51
CA GLY A 73 0.04 1.75 -1.04
C GLY A 73 -0.45 0.35 -0.70
N VAL A 74 0.30 -0.44 0.07
CA VAL A 74 -0.12 -1.76 0.56
C VAL A 74 -1.34 -1.62 1.48
N ARG A 75 -2.31 -2.53 1.34
CA ARG A 75 -3.55 -2.56 2.14
C ARG A 75 -3.92 -3.97 2.62
N GLY A 76 -3.22 -5.00 2.15
CA GLY A 76 -3.31 -6.35 2.69
C GLY A 76 -2.05 -6.70 3.47
N PHE A 77 -2.19 -7.19 4.70
CA PHE A 77 -1.07 -7.49 5.58
C PHE A 77 -1.23 -8.87 6.20
N ASP A 78 -0.20 -9.70 6.08
CA ASP A 78 -0.07 -10.99 6.76
C ASP A 78 0.74 -10.76 8.05
N ILE A 79 0.05 -10.57 9.18
CA ILE A 79 0.68 -10.35 10.49
C ILE A 79 0.56 -11.61 11.34
N ARG A 80 1.69 -12.24 11.62
CA ARG A 80 1.75 -13.48 12.42
C ARG A 80 2.14 -13.16 13.84
N LEU A 81 1.31 -13.59 14.79
CA LEU A 81 1.41 -13.23 16.20
C LEU A 81 1.62 -14.45 17.07
N GLN A 82 2.45 -14.29 18.10
CA GLN A 82 2.66 -15.28 19.14
C GLN A 82 2.51 -14.61 20.52
N ALA A 83 1.85 -15.27 21.45
CA ALA A 83 1.78 -14.82 22.83
C ALA A 83 3.16 -14.87 23.49
N CYS A 84 3.55 -13.78 24.13
CA CYS A 84 4.80 -13.64 24.86
C CYS A 84 4.56 -13.70 26.39
N ASP A 85 5.59 -14.03 27.16
CA ASP A 85 5.52 -14.15 28.64
C ASP A 85 5.16 -12.81 29.32
N ASN A 86 5.38 -11.69 28.64
CA ASN A 86 5.00 -10.35 29.11
C ASN A 86 3.52 -9.99 28.89
N GLY A 87 2.70 -10.94 28.43
CA GLY A 87 1.28 -10.78 28.16
C GLY A 87 0.94 -10.03 26.87
N LYS A 88 1.93 -9.72 26.01
CA LYS A 88 1.74 -9.08 24.70
C LYS A 88 1.77 -10.09 23.58
N LEU A 89 1.27 -9.69 22.42
CA LEU A 89 1.39 -10.43 21.17
C LEU A 89 2.60 -9.92 20.38
N GLY A 90 3.66 -10.72 20.34
CA GLY A 90 4.84 -10.43 19.51
C GLY A 90 4.61 -10.80 18.04
N VAL A 91 5.22 -10.05 17.15
CA VAL A 91 5.25 -10.40 15.73
C VAL A 91 6.38 -11.40 15.49
N TYR A 92 6.06 -12.50 14.83
CA TYR A 92 7.01 -13.59 14.56
C TYR A 92 6.96 -14.02 13.10
N HIS A 93 8.12 -14.39 12.56
CA HIS A 93 8.19 -15.26 11.40
C HIS A 93 8.88 -16.57 11.81
N SER A 94 8.14 -17.69 11.80
CA SER A 94 8.58 -18.96 12.37
C SER A 94 9.04 -18.76 13.83
N VAL A 95 10.32 -19.04 14.14
CA VAL A 95 10.92 -18.89 15.48
C VAL A 95 11.52 -17.50 15.72
N GLN A 96 11.60 -16.65 14.69
CA GLN A 96 12.25 -15.35 14.77
C GLN A 96 11.28 -14.28 15.24
N PHE A 97 11.52 -13.75 16.44
CA PHE A 97 10.85 -12.54 16.93
C PHE A 97 11.31 -11.32 16.12
N GLN A 98 10.37 -10.44 15.80
CA GLN A 98 10.61 -9.28 14.92
C GLN A 98 10.81 -7.96 15.70
N ASP A 99 11.05 -8.03 17.02
CA ASP A 99 11.26 -6.90 17.93
C ASP A 99 10.12 -5.86 17.95
N ILE A 100 8.93 -6.25 17.50
CA ILE A 100 7.72 -5.45 17.55
C ILE A 100 6.54 -6.24 18.11
N TYR A 101 5.60 -5.53 18.76
CA TYR A 101 4.39 -6.08 19.35
C TYR A 101 3.15 -5.51 18.68
N TRP A 102 2.09 -6.31 18.65
CA TRP A 102 0.82 -5.89 18.09
C TRP A 102 0.27 -4.63 18.75
N GLU A 103 0.22 -4.62 20.10
CA GLU A 103 -0.44 -3.59 20.89
C GLU A 103 0.31 -2.25 20.86
N THR A 104 1.64 -2.27 20.83
CA THR A 104 2.46 -1.06 20.98
C THR A 104 3.01 -0.52 19.65
N ASP A 105 3.12 -1.37 18.65
CA ASP A 105 3.82 -1.02 17.39
C ASP A 105 2.91 -1.14 16.17
N VAL A 106 2.26 -2.30 15.98
CA VAL A 106 1.51 -2.59 14.77
C VAL A 106 0.16 -1.89 14.76
N LEU A 107 -0.67 -2.14 15.76
CA LEU A 107 -2.02 -1.56 15.84
C LEU A 107 -2.00 -0.01 15.87
N PRO A 108 -1.15 0.65 16.66
CA PRO A 108 -1.05 2.11 16.62
C PRO A 108 -0.61 2.65 15.26
N THR A 109 0.26 1.94 14.54
CA THR A 109 0.69 2.30 13.18
C THR A 109 -0.49 2.30 12.21
N PHE A 110 -1.34 1.26 12.22
CA PHE A 110 -2.55 1.21 11.41
C PHE A 110 -3.54 2.33 11.78
N LEU A 111 -3.81 2.51 13.07
CA LEU A 111 -4.76 3.52 13.54
C LEU A 111 -4.31 4.95 13.18
N ASP A 112 -3.02 5.26 13.34
CA ASP A 112 -2.47 6.56 12.96
C ASP A 112 -2.54 6.79 11.46
N PHE A 113 -2.21 5.76 10.65
CA PHE A 113 -2.31 5.85 9.20
C PHE A 113 -3.76 6.10 8.74
N LEU A 114 -4.73 5.36 9.28
CA LEU A 114 -6.15 5.49 8.92
C LEU A 114 -6.75 6.85 9.33
N LYS A 115 -6.25 7.47 10.40
CA LYS A 115 -6.68 8.83 10.81
C LYS A 115 -6.21 9.91 9.85
N LYS A 116 -5.08 9.69 9.18
CA LYS A 116 -4.43 10.69 8.32
C LYS A 116 -4.80 10.55 6.84
N ASN A 117 -5.22 9.36 6.43
CA ASN A 117 -5.47 8.99 5.05
C ASN A 117 -6.87 8.41 4.86
#